data_e85e2c1d7acc0e15f85712b13d065eee
#
_entry.id   e85e2c1d7acc0e15f85712b13d065eee
#
_cell.length_a   1.000
_cell.length_b   1.000
_cell.length_c   1.000
_cell.angle_alpha   90.00
_cell.angle_beta   90.00
_cell.angle_gamma   90.00
#
_symmetry.space_group_name_H-M   'P 1'
#
loop_
_entity.id
_entity.type
_entity.pdbx_description
1 polymer ?
#
loop_
_entity_poly.entity_id
_entity_poly.type
_entity_poly.pdbx_seq_one_letter_code
_entity_poly.pdbx_strand_id
1 'polypeptide(L)'
;QMCDKLGIMSQNNRVDIGVRFECHAEIWAPITDMIYEAKIIYRSPKTRCLCRTFCMNPNGSVVAENTNGIITVNGHSYKDPKFHTQNTNFALLVTHRFTEPFKDSNAYGEYIANLTNMLSGGVMVQRFGDLIDNRRTNRKRLNESFVHPTLSAAEPGNLALALPKQTLDTIIEMIYALDKA
;
A
#
# COMPACT_ATOMS: atom_id res chain seq x y z
N GLN A 1 21.15 12.09 11.12
CA GLN A 1 22.59 12.29 10.76
C GLN A 1 22.97 13.76 10.71
N MET A 2 22.26 14.65 9.93
CA MET A 2 22.60 16.08 9.91
C MET A 2 22.17 16.79 11.20
N CYS A 3 20.96 16.51 11.66
CA CYS A 3 20.46 17.03 12.94
C CYS A 3 21.37 16.66 14.12
N ASP A 4 21.80 15.39 14.18
CA ASP A 4 22.70 14.91 15.23
C ASP A 4 24.04 15.66 15.22
N LYS A 5 24.62 15.89 14.02
CA LYS A 5 25.87 16.67 13.86
C LYS A 5 25.72 18.12 14.31
N LEU A 6 24.52 18.68 14.22
CA LEU A 6 24.21 20.04 14.62
C LEU A 6 23.66 20.15 16.04
N GLY A 7 23.61 19.05 16.80
CA GLY A 7 23.06 19.02 18.16
C GLY A 7 21.54 19.27 18.22
N ILE A 8 20.83 19.11 17.10
CA ILE A 8 19.38 19.30 17.05
C ILE A 8 18.71 18.00 17.54
N MET A 9 17.96 18.09 18.62
CA MET A 9 17.18 16.96 19.12
C MET A 9 16.09 16.60 18.15
N SER A 10 16.02 15.32 17.76
CA SER A 10 14.96 14.76 16.94
C SER A 10 14.13 13.75 17.75
N GLN A 11 12.84 13.66 17.45
CA GLN A 11 11.96 12.63 18.02
C GLN A 11 11.38 11.80 16.87
N ASN A 12 11.35 10.47 17.06
CA ASN A 12 10.68 9.59 16.15
C ASN A 12 9.17 9.80 16.21
N ASN A 13 8.57 9.85 15.03
CA ASN A 13 7.15 10.02 14.87
C ASN A 13 6.50 8.66 14.56
N ARG A 14 5.19 8.67 14.32
CA ARG A 14 4.45 7.54 13.77
C ARG A 14 5.00 7.16 12.40
N VAL A 15 4.82 5.88 12.03
CA VAL A 15 5.08 5.37 10.68
C VAL A 15 3.80 4.80 10.09
N ASP A 16 3.60 5.02 8.81
CA ASP A 16 2.50 4.44 8.06
C ASP A 16 3.02 3.23 7.26
N ILE A 17 2.43 2.06 7.50
CA ILE A 17 2.72 0.82 6.77
C ILE A 17 1.46 0.43 5.99
N GLY A 18 1.63 0.02 4.74
CA GLY A 18 0.47 -0.34 3.95
C GLY A 18 0.77 -0.96 2.61
N VAL A 19 -0.22 -0.95 1.75
CA VAL A 19 -0.17 -1.50 0.40
C VAL A 19 -0.67 -0.47 -0.60
N ARG A 20 -0.31 -0.64 -1.86
CA ARG A 20 -0.93 0.03 -2.99
C ARG A 20 -2.05 -0.86 -3.53
N PHE A 21 -3.27 -0.39 -3.46
CA PHE A 21 -4.46 -1.10 -3.93
C PHE A 21 -4.78 -0.67 -5.36
N GLU A 22 -5.12 -1.63 -6.22
CA GLU A 22 -5.60 -1.39 -7.58
C GLU A 22 -6.98 -2.01 -7.75
N CYS A 23 -7.89 -1.29 -8.40
CA CYS A 23 -9.19 -1.79 -8.84
C CYS A 23 -9.55 -1.14 -10.17
N HIS A 24 -10.61 -1.63 -10.85
CA HIS A 24 -11.10 -0.99 -12.06
C HIS A 24 -11.51 0.45 -11.81
N ALA A 25 -11.11 1.36 -12.71
CA ALA A 25 -11.38 2.79 -12.58
C ALA A 25 -12.88 3.09 -12.50
N GLU A 26 -13.71 2.32 -13.20
CA GLU A 26 -15.17 2.47 -13.20
C GLU A 26 -15.79 2.36 -11.81
N ILE A 27 -15.18 1.55 -10.89
CA ILE A 27 -15.67 1.39 -9.52
C ILE A 27 -15.57 2.71 -8.76
N TRP A 28 -14.52 3.49 -9.04
CA TRP A 28 -14.25 4.76 -8.36
C TRP A 28 -14.71 5.99 -9.15
N ALA A 29 -15.13 5.83 -10.41
CA ALA A 29 -15.57 6.92 -11.26
C ALA A 29 -16.61 7.85 -10.58
N PRO A 30 -17.63 7.35 -9.85
CA PRO A 30 -18.60 8.21 -9.17
C PRO A 30 -17.96 9.20 -8.18
N ILE A 31 -16.79 8.84 -7.63
CA ILE A 31 -16.05 9.69 -6.70
C ILE A 31 -14.98 10.49 -7.44
N THR A 32 -14.18 9.83 -8.30
CA THR A 32 -13.01 10.46 -8.94
C THR A 32 -13.37 11.44 -10.04
N ASP A 33 -14.57 11.34 -10.61
CA ASP A 33 -15.09 12.34 -11.56
C ASP A 33 -15.47 13.65 -10.86
N MET A 34 -15.76 13.59 -9.55
CA MET A 34 -16.08 14.78 -8.75
C MET A 34 -14.89 15.31 -7.96
N ILE A 35 -14.06 14.39 -7.44
CA ILE A 35 -12.92 14.70 -6.55
C ILE A 35 -11.73 13.90 -7.02
N TYR A 36 -10.69 14.57 -7.53
CA TYR A 36 -9.51 13.88 -8.05
C TYR A 36 -8.84 12.94 -7.03
N GLU A 37 -8.74 13.34 -5.77
CA GLU A 37 -8.14 12.55 -4.68
C GLU A 37 -9.05 12.52 -3.46
N ALA A 38 -9.78 11.43 -3.27
CA ALA A 38 -10.58 11.22 -2.07
C ALA A 38 -9.70 10.75 -0.90
N LYS A 39 -9.80 11.45 0.23
CA LYS A 39 -9.10 11.09 1.48
C LYS A 39 -10.10 10.51 2.47
N ILE A 40 -10.13 9.18 2.54
CA ILE A 40 -11.03 8.42 3.40
C ILE A 40 -10.24 7.88 4.58
N ILE A 41 -10.77 8.03 5.79
CA ILE A 41 -10.16 7.54 7.02
C ILE A 41 -11.10 6.52 7.64
N TYR A 42 -10.55 5.35 7.95
CA TYR A 42 -11.25 4.27 8.61
C TYR A 42 -10.56 3.90 9.93
N ARG A 43 -11.33 3.77 11.00
CA ARG A 43 -10.83 3.23 12.27
C ARG A 43 -11.35 1.82 12.46
N SER A 44 -10.45 0.85 12.43
CA SER A 44 -10.80 -0.55 12.66
C SER A 44 -11.38 -0.73 14.07
N PRO A 45 -12.58 -1.30 14.21
CA PRO A 45 -13.15 -1.64 15.52
C PRO A 45 -12.36 -2.77 16.19
N LYS A 46 -11.76 -3.67 15.42
CA LYS A 46 -11.02 -4.83 15.90
C LYS A 46 -9.59 -4.47 16.34
N THR A 47 -8.83 -3.82 15.47
CA THR A 47 -7.41 -3.52 15.74
C THR A 47 -7.21 -2.18 16.41
N ARG A 48 -8.21 -1.27 16.38
CA ARG A 48 -8.16 0.12 16.82
C ARG A 48 -7.22 1.00 16.01
N CYS A 49 -6.55 0.46 15.00
CA CYS A 49 -5.68 1.20 14.10
C CYS A 49 -6.49 2.12 13.17
N LEU A 50 -5.84 3.21 12.76
CA LEU A 50 -6.33 4.06 11.68
C LEU A 50 -5.75 3.57 10.35
N CYS A 51 -6.60 3.39 9.36
CA CYS A 51 -6.23 3.22 7.96
C CYS A 51 -6.77 4.39 7.14
N ARG A 52 -6.02 4.84 6.15
CA ARG A 52 -6.45 5.94 5.28
C ARG A 52 -6.09 5.67 3.83
N THR A 53 -6.88 6.20 2.91
CA THR A 53 -6.47 6.33 1.51
C THR A 53 -5.43 7.43 1.39
N PHE A 54 -4.50 7.24 0.46
CA PHE A 54 -3.47 8.24 0.17
C PHE A 54 -3.02 8.17 -1.27
N CYS A 55 -2.68 9.31 -1.86
CA CYS A 55 -2.16 9.43 -3.22
C CYS A 55 -2.97 8.59 -4.22
N MET A 56 -4.24 8.95 -4.38
CA MET A 56 -5.16 8.31 -5.34
C MET A 56 -4.82 8.75 -6.76
N ASN A 57 -4.79 7.79 -7.67
CA ASN A 57 -4.43 7.99 -9.07
C ASN A 57 -5.51 7.37 -9.96
N PRO A 58 -6.52 8.17 -10.36
CA PRO A 58 -7.54 7.72 -11.32
C PRO A 58 -6.89 7.37 -12.66
N ASN A 59 -7.29 6.24 -13.25
CA ASN A 59 -6.75 5.73 -14.52
C ASN A 59 -5.21 5.69 -14.57
N GLY A 60 -4.59 5.51 -13.39
CA GLY A 60 -3.15 5.60 -13.20
C GLY A 60 -2.46 4.24 -13.14
N SER A 61 -1.14 4.29 -13.10
CA SER A 61 -0.27 3.11 -12.98
C SER A 61 0.40 3.06 -11.62
N VAL A 62 0.68 1.86 -11.13
CA VAL A 62 1.60 1.64 -10.02
C VAL A 62 3.02 1.67 -10.54
N VAL A 63 3.90 2.35 -9.83
CA VAL A 63 5.32 2.49 -10.17
C VAL A 63 6.18 2.06 -9.00
N ALA A 64 7.34 1.49 -9.28
CA ALA A 64 8.34 1.17 -8.28
C ALA A 64 9.23 2.39 -8.01
N GLU A 65 9.54 2.63 -6.74
CA GLU A 65 10.48 3.66 -6.29
C GLU A 65 11.64 2.99 -5.56
N ASN A 66 12.86 3.42 -5.86
CA ASN A 66 14.06 2.93 -5.17
C ASN A 66 14.65 4.05 -4.33
N THR A 67 14.68 3.85 -3.03
CA THR A 67 15.32 4.76 -2.08
C THR A 67 16.41 4.00 -1.33
N ASN A 68 17.67 4.31 -1.60
CA ASN A 68 18.83 3.68 -0.96
C ASN A 68 18.82 2.14 -1.07
N GLY A 69 18.37 1.58 -2.19
CA GLY A 69 18.32 0.15 -2.42
C GLY A 69 17.03 -0.53 -1.92
N ILE A 70 16.16 0.19 -1.23
CA ILE A 70 14.86 -0.29 -0.79
C ILE A 70 13.81 0.06 -1.85
N ILE A 71 13.13 -0.95 -2.37
CA ILE A 71 12.09 -0.79 -3.39
C ILE A 71 10.71 -0.72 -2.71
N THR A 72 10.03 0.38 -2.96
CA THR A 72 8.65 0.62 -2.53
C THR A 72 7.76 0.90 -3.73
N VAL A 73 6.48 1.14 -3.51
CA VAL A 73 5.52 1.43 -4.58
C VAL A 73 4.88 2.79 -4.39
N ASN A 74 4.67 3.46 -5.51
CA ASN A 74 3.88 4.67 -5.59
C ASN A 74 2.87 4.57 -6.74
N GLY A 75 2.01 5.57 -6.91
CA GLY A 75 1.10 5.68 -8.04
C GLY A 75 1.44 6.87 -8.92
N HIS A 76 1.08 6.76 -10.18
CA HIS A 76 1.27 7.81 -11.14
C HIS A 76 0.06 7.93 -12.06
N SER A 77 -0.47 9.16 -12.23
CA SER A 77 -1.49 9.48 -13.22
C SER A 77 -0.88 10.31 -14.34
N TYR A 78 -1.30 10.03 -15.55
CA TYR A 78 -0.87 10.78 -16.72
C TYR A 78 -1.94 11.80 -17.12
N LYS A 79 -1.52 13.00 -17.51
CA LYS A 79 -2.41 14.02 -18.04
C LYS A 79 -2.96 13.65 -19.42
N ASP A 80 -2.14 12.98 -20.23
CA ASP A 80 -2.50 12.55 -21.59
C ASP A 80 -3.33 11.25 -21.52
N PRO A 81 -4.60 11.24 -21.97
CA PRO A 81 -5.46 10.06 -21.88
C PRO A 81 -4.92 8.80 -22.57
N LYS A 82 -4.03 8.94 -23.56
CA LYS A 82 -3.44 7.77 -24.25
C LYS A 82 -2.60 6.88 -23.31
N PHE A 83 -2.19 7.39 -22.16
CA PHE A 83 -1.43 6.65 -21.14
C PHE A 83 -2.32 6.20 -19.98
N HIS A 84 -3.61 6.48 -20.02
CA HIS A 84 -4.54 6.02 -19.01
C HIS A 84 -4.63 4.49 -19.01
N THR A 85 -4.68 3.93 -17.81
CA THR A 85 -4.95 2.51 -17.59
C THR A 85 -6.42 2.30 -17.28
N GLN A 86 -6.86 1.05 -17.22
CA GLN A 86 -8.20 0.69 -16.78
C GLN A 86 -8.35 0.69 -15.25
N ASN A 87 -7.26 0.98 -14.51
CA ASN A 87 -7.24 0.91 -13.06
C ASN A 87 -7.15 2.28 -12.42
N THR A 88 -7.85 2.43 -11.30
CA THR A 88 -7.55 3.43 -10.28
C THR A 88 -6.71 2.77 -9.20
N ASN A 89 -5.67 3.43 -8.72
CA ASN A 89 -4.86 2.93 -7.63
C ASN A 89 -4.69 3.99 -6.52
N PHE A 90 -4.55 3.52 -5.29
CA PHE A 90 -4.30 4.34 -4.11
C PHE A 90 -3.62 3.54 -3.01
N ALA A 91 -2.88 4.21 -2.16
CA ALA A 91 -2.32 3.56 -0.98
C ALA A 91 -3.39 3.40 0.11
N LEU A 92 -3.36 2.26 0.78
CA LEU A 92 -4.04 1.99 2.06
C LEU A 92 -2.96 1.96 3.14
N LEU A 93 -2.90 3.01 3.95
CA LEU A 93 -1.85 3.24 4.94
C LEU A 93 -2.40 3.08 6.35
N VAL A 94 -1.83 2.14 7.09
CA VAL A 94 -2.14 1.90 8.51
C VAL A 94 -1.10 2.59 9.37
N THR A 95 -1.56 3.47 10.25
CA THR A 95 -0.70 4.25 11.13
C THR A 95 -0.29 3.44 12.35
N HIS A 96 1.03 3.29 12.54
CA HIS A 96 1.63 2.68 13.73
C HIS A 96 2.29 3.74 14.60
N ARG A 97 2.07 3.61 15.91
CA ARG A 97 2.71 4.41 16.93
C ARG A 97 3.44 3.48 17.89
N PHE A 98 4.67 3.82 18.20
CA PHE A 98 5.48 3.08 19.12
C PHE A 98 5.68 3.88 20.40
N THR A 99 5.67 3.17 21.53
CA THR A 99 6.02 3.68 22.86
C THR A 99 7.37 3.11 23.29
N GLU A 100 7.95 3.66 24.34
CA GLU A 100 9.18 3.11 24.91
C GLU A 100 9.11 1.57 25.07
N PRO A 101 10.16 0.81 24.78
CA PRO A 101 11.49 1.28 24.40
C PRO A 101 11.71 1.50 22.88
N PHE A 102 10.69 1.33 22.04
CA PHE A 102 10.81 1.44 20.59
C PHE A 102 10.85 2.91 20.16
N LYS A 103 11.98 3.36 19.64
CA LYS A 103 12.17 4.77 19.26
C LYS A 103 12.36 4.99 17.77
N ASP A 104 12.68 3.96 16.99
CA ASP A 104 13.00 4.10 15.58
C ASP A 104 11.90 3.54 14.68
N SER A 105 10.87 4.36 14.48
CA SER A 105 9.75 4.03 13.60
C SER A 105 10.16 3.94 12.12
N ASN A 106 11.18 4.72 11.70
CA ASN A 106 11.67 4.68 10.32
C ASN A 106 12.36 3.35 10.04
N ALA A 107 13.25 2.91 10.93
CA ALA A 107 13.90 1.61 10.81
C ALA A 107 12.86 0.47 10.74
N TYR A 108 11.78 0.55 11.52
CA TYR A 108 10.70 -0.44 11.43
C TYR A 108 10.08 -0.49 10.03
N GLY A 109 9.77 0.68 9.43
CA GLY A 109 9.26 0.75 8.05
C GLY A 109 10.24 0.19 7.03
N GLU A 110 11.53 0.52 7.16
CA GLU A 110 12.60 0.01 6.31
C GLU A 110 12.74 -1.53 6.42
N TYR A 111 12.63 -2.10 7.63
CA TYR A 111 12.67 -3.56 7.82
C TYR A 111 11.50 -4.27 7.10
N ILE A 112 10.28 -3.72 7.19
CA ILE A 112 9.12 -4.27 6.49
C ILE A 112 9.33 -4.24 4.97
N ALA A 113 9.81 -3.11 4.43
CA ALA A 113 10.08 -2.95 3.02
C ALA A 113 11.20 -3.90 2.55
N ASN A 114 12.31 -3.99 3.29
CA ASN A 114 13.41 -4.91 2.99
C ASN A 114 12.96 -6.38 3.02
N LEU A 115 12.14 -6.78 4.01
CA LEU A 115 11.60 -8.13 4.08
C LEU A 115 10.74 -8.44 2.84
N THR A 116 9.92 -7.48 2.41
CA THR A 116 9.11 -7.63 1.21
C THR A 116 9.99 -7.78 -0.03
N ASN A 117 11.03 -6.96 -0.18
CA ASN A 117 11.98 -7.03 -1.29
C ASN A 117 12.73 -8.37 -1.31
N MET A 118 13.15 -8.86 -0.14
CA MET A 118 13.82 -10.15 -0.02
C MET A 118 12.92 -11.31 -0.49
N LEU A 119 11.63 -11.27 -0.18
CA LEU A 119 10.67 -12.32 -0.51
C LEU A 119 10.22 -12.30 -1.98
N SER A 120 10.29 -11.14 -2.66
CA SER A 120 9.79 -10.95 -4.02
C SER A 120 10.86 -10.54 -5.04
N GLY A 121 12.07 -10.26 -4.60
CA GLY A 121 13.10 -9.65 -5.46
C GLY A 121 12.83 -8.19 -5.81
N GLY A 122 11.82 -7.57 -5.21
CA GLY A 122 11.39 -6.19 -5.46
C GLY A 122 9.99 -5.94 -4.93
N VAL A 123 9.03 -5.70 -5.80
CA VAL A 123 7.63 -5.46 -5.43
C VAL A 123 6.83 -6.77 -5.39
N MET A 124 6.12 -6.98 -4.29
CA MET A 124 5.20 -8.10 -4.14
C MET A 124 3.77 -7.69 -4.50
N VAL A 125 3.08 -8.55 -5.25
CA VAL A 125 1.65 -8.41 -5.55
C VAL A 125 0.87 -9.61 -5.04
N GLN A 126 -0.31 -9.35 -4.48
CA GLN A 126 -1.24 -10.41 -4.04
C GLN A 126 -2.67 -10.01 -4.43
N ARG A 127 -3.44 -10.96 -4.96
CA ARG A 127 -4.87 -10.79 -5.19
C ARG A 127 -5.61 -10.70 -3.86
N PHE A 128 -6.58 -9.81 -3.77
CA PHE A 128 -7.36 -9.63 -2.54
C PHE A 128 -8.04 -10.93 -2.08
N GLY A 129 -8.66 -11.69 -3.01
CA GLY A 129 -9.26 -12.99 -2.67
C GLY A 129 -8.24 -14.00 -2.11
N ASP A 130 -7.03 -14.06 -2.66
CA ASP A 130 -5.97 -14.94 -2.12
C ASP A 130 -5.49 -14.47 -0.73
N LEU A 131 -5.48 -13.15 -0.48
CA LEU A 131 -5.18 -12.60 0.85
C LEU A 131 -6.24 -13.02 1.89
N ILE A 132 -7.53 -12.93 1.54
CA ILE A 132 -8.65 -13.36 2.39
C ILE A 132 -8.56 -14.85 2.69
N ASP A 133 -8.26 -15.67 1.67
CA ASP A 133 -8.09 -17.12 1.81
C ASP A 133 -6.77 -17.52 2.49
N ASN A 134 -5.98 -16.55 2.95
CA ASN A 134 -4.67 -16.75 3.58
C ASN A 134 -3.75 -17.65 2.75
N ARG A 135 -3.70 -17.43 1.45
CA ARG A 135 -2.86 -18.20 0.52
C ARG A 135 -2.05 -17.29 -0.39
N ARG A 136 -0.89 -17.79 -0.81
CA ARG A 136 -0.02 -17.11 -1.77
C ARG A 136 -0.74 -16.98 -3.13
N THR A 137 -0.66 -15.80 -3.76
CA THR A 137 -0.98 -15.64 -5.19
C THR A 137 0.10 -16.32 -6.04
N ASN A 138 -0.31 -16.97 -7.11
CA ASN A 138 0.58 -17.50 -8.13
C ASN A 138 0.33 -16.82 -9.50
N ARG A 139 1.25 -17.02 -10.44
CA ARG A 139 1.18 -16.37 -11.76
C ARG A 139 -0.10 -16.74 -12.52
N LYS A 140 -0.54 -18.00 -12.44
CA LYS A 140 -1.78 -18.44 -13.10
C LYS A 140 -2.99 -17.64 -12.60
N ARG A 141 -3.23 -17.63 -11.28
CA ARG A 141 -4.37 -16.90 -10.70
C ARG A 141 -4.27 -15.38 -10.90
N LEU A 142 -3.05 -14.83 -10.96
CA LEU A 142 -2.86 -13.42 -11.26
C LEU A 142 -3.27 -13.09 -12.69
N ASN A 143 -2.91 -13.94 -13.65
CA ASN A 143 -3.27 -13.78 -15.06
C ASN A 143 -4.77 -13.99 -15.31
N GLU A 144 -5.43 -14.83 -14.50
CA GLU A 144 -6.88 -15.06 -14.54
C GLU A 144 -7.68 -14.05 -13.72
N SER A 145 -7.02 -13.05 -13.14
CA SER A 145 -7.67 -12.04 -12.30
C SER A 145 -8.45 -11.05 -13.14
N PHE A 146 -9.60 -10.59 -12.62
CA PHE A 146 -10.36 -9.53 -13.26
C PHE A 146 -9.59 -8.20 -13.31
N VAL A 147 -8.86 -7.87 -12.26
CA VAL A 147 -7.96 -6.71 -12.22
C VAL A 147 -6.54 -7.18 -12.50
N HIS A 148 -5.90 -6.63 -13.52
CA HIS A 148 -4.50 -6.90 -13.85
C HIS A 148 -3.62 -5.80 -13.26
N PRO A 149 -2.54 -6.17 -12.51
CA PRO A 149 -1.60 -5.18 -11.98
C PRO A 149 -0.95 -4.36 -13.10
N THR A 150 -0.90 -3.05 -12.92
CA THR A 150 -0.26 -2.16 -13.89
C THR A 150 1.27 -2.19 -13.82
N LEU A 151 1.84 -2.60 -12.67
CA LEU A 151 3.29 -2.80 -12.51
C LEU A 151 3.66 -4.24 -12.94
N SER A 152 4.14 -4.39 -14.17
CA SER A 152 4.51 -5.69 -14.74
C SER A 152 5.67 -6.40 -14.02
N ALA A 153 6.54 -5.64 -13.35
CA ALA A 153 7.67 -6.16 -12.58
C ALA A 153 7.27 -6.70 -11.18
N ALA A 154 6.00 -6.59 -10.79
CA ALA A 154 5.55 -7.10 -9.50
C ALA A 154 5.46 -8.62 -9.50
N GLU A 155 6.02 -9.26 -8.45
CA GLU A 155 6.04 -10.72 -8.30
C GLU A 155 4.90 -11.21 -7.40
N PRO A 156 4.16 -12.26 -7.83
CA PRO A 156 3.10 -12.85 -7.02
C PRO A 156 3.63 -13.44 -5.72
N GLY A 157 3.04 -13.03 -4.60
CA GLY A 157 3.52 -13.44 -3.28
C GLY A 157 2.41 -13.62 -2.24
N ASN A 158 2.85 -13.60 -0.99
CA ASN A 158 1.99 -13.65 0.19
C ASN A 158 2.38 -12.53 1.16
N LEU A 159 1.58 -11.47 1.21
CA LEU A 159 1.80 -10.31 2.07
C LEU A 159 1.81 -10.67 3.56
N ALA A 160 1.17 -11.77 3.96
CA ALA A 160 1.17 -12.23 5.36
C ALA A 160 2.56 -12.68 5.85
N LEU A 161 3.53 -12.90 4.94
CA LEU A 161 4.91 -13.21 5.32
C LEU A 161 5.75 -11.94 5.62
N ALA A 162 5.28 -10.78 5.19
CA ALA A 162 6.02 -9.52 5.34
C ALA A 162 5.29 -8.50 6.23
N LEU A 163 3.98 -8.34 6.05
CA LEU A 163 3.22 -7.34 6.78
C LEU A 163 2.72 -7.89 8.12
N PRO A 164 2.76 -7.06 9.19
CA PRO A 164 2.20 -7.44 10.48
C PRO A 164 0.72 -7.77 10.36
N LYS A 165 0.28 -8.79 11.11
CA LYS A 165 -1.12 -9.23 11.11
C LYS A 165 -2.10 -8.09 11.36
N GLN A 166 -1.79 -7.21 12.31
CA GLN A 166 -2.64 -6.06 12.65
C GLN A 166 -2.80 -5.09 11.47
N THR A 167 -1.74 -4.89 10.68
CA THR A 167 -1.78 -4.09 9.47
C THR A 167 -2.68 -4.73 8.42
N LEU A 168 -2.50 -6.02 8.15
CA LEU A 168 -3.32 -6.76 7.18
C LEU A 168 -4.80 -6.79 7.57
N ASP A 169 -5.10 -7.13 8.81
CA ASP A 169 -6.49 -7.16 9.31
C ASP A 169 -7.17 -5.79 9.12
N THR A 170 -6.45 -4.70 9.42
CA THR A 170 -6.99 -3.33 9.27
C THR A 170 -7.22 -2.96 7.79
N ILE A 171 -6.30 -3.35 6.90
CA ILE A 171 -6.44 -3.14 5.45
C ILE A 171 -7.64 -3.91 4.91
N ILE A 172 -7.79 -5.17 5.28
CA ILE A 172 -8.92 -6.01 4.87
C ILE A 172 -10.25 -5.39 5.32
N GLU A 173 -10.33 -4.97 6.57
CA GLU A 173 -11.54 -4.32 7.11
C GLU A 173 -11.86 -3.02 6.34
N MET A 174 -10.84 -2.21 6.02
CA MET A 174 -11.04 -0.99 5.25
C MET A 174 -11.53 -1.28 3.83
N ILE A 175 -10.99 -2.29 3.14
CA ILE A 175 -11.45 -2.64 1.79
C ILE A 175 -12.93 -3.04 1.82
N TYR A 176 -13.36 -3.84 2.80
CA TYR A 176 -14.78 -4.17 2.97
C TYR A 176 -15.65 -2.97 3.36
N ALA A 177 -15.10 -2.01 4.08
CA ALA A 177 -15.83 -0.77 4.40
C ALA A 177 -16.01 0.10 3.15
N LEU A 178 -14.99 0.19 2.30
CA LEU A 178 -15.06 0.90 1.01
C LEU A 178 -16.05 0.25 0.03
N ASP A 179 -16.15 -1.09 0.03
CA ASP A 179 -17.07 -1.84 -0.82
C ASP A 179 -18.55 -1.63 -0.42
N LYS A 180 -18.80 -1.21 0.81
CA LYS A 180 -20.16 -0.98 1.34
C LYS A 180 -20.60 0.48 1.26
N ALA A 181 -19.68 1.40 0.99
CA ALA A 181 -19.95 2.84 1.00
C ALA A 181 -20.45 3.33 -0.35
#